data_c64040c4622eddbc677becbe9d25100f
#
_entry.id   c64040c4622eddbc677becbe9d25100f
#
_cell.length_a   1.000
_cell.length_b   1.000
_cell.length_c   1.000
_cell.angle_alpha   90.00
_cell.angle_beta   90.00
_cell.angle_gamma   90.00
#
_symmetry.space_group_name_H-M   'P 1'
#
loop_
_entity.id
_entity.type
_entity.pdbx_description
1 polymer ?
#
loop_
_entity_poly.entity_id
_entity_poly.type
_entity_poly.pdbx_seq_one_letter_code
_entity_poly.pdbx_strand_id
1 'polypeptide(L)'
;MSEKRDLLDDIIDIQKDWTAVKNPLGNLADALAAEPGSEPEWDPSRYKWRPRASTTSCVSCLTSDPSACIRCVDVCPVGAIEVTGNSIHVSDACRKCGLCVAACPVEAFSDMHHSAHQMYEQIAKAAGSYRHAYVTCTRALGRLPEENEVLLPCVGCVPTEVWFSILCGFPNVSVYLPMGVCDRCRTVTGEDAYGEAIGLAEQLSGRGVGLVAYESELDHQKLRSAERREFVSNIARAGASAASMANPLLAGAKSITQRLQEH
;
A
#
# COMPACT_ATOMS: atom_id res chain seq x y z
N MET A 1 -18.69 9.45 25.18
CA MET A 1 -19.70 9.28 24.11
C MET A 1 -19.44 7.92 23.48
N SER A 2 -20.40 6.98 23.53
CA SER A 2 -20.22 5.64 22.97
C SER A 2 -20.25 5.74 21.44
N GLU A 3 -19.13 5.47 20.80
CA GLU A 3 -19.01 5.38 19.34
C GLU A 3 -19.91 4.24 18.84
N LYS A 4 -20.93 4.56 18.07
CA LYS A 4 -21.75 3.54 17.41
C LYS A 4 -20.88 2.90 16.32
N ARG A 5 -20.42 1.68 16.58
CA ARG A 5 -19.83 0.82 15.55
C ARG A 5 -20.86 0.64 14.44
N ASP A 6 -20.42 0.91 13.21
CA ASP A 6 -21.21 0.63 12.01
C ASP A 6 -21.10 -0.88 11.70
N LEU A 7 -22.23 -1.53 11.43
CA LEU A 7 -22.30 -2.94 11.02
C LEU A 7 -21.37 -3.29 9.84
N LEU A 8 -21.12 -2.31 8.96
CA LEU A 8 -20.19 -2.47 7.84
C LEU A 8 -18.73 -2.56 8.29
N ASP A 9 -18.34 -1.85 9.35
CA ASP A 9 -16.99 -1.93 9.90
C ASP A 9 -16.73 -3.32 10.52
N ASP A 10 -17.74 -3.89 11.18
CA ASP A 10 -17.65 -5.24 11.74
C ASP A 10 -17.57 -6.31 10.62
N ILE A 11 -18.31 -6.14 9.53
CA ILE A 11 -18.25 -7.04 8.36
C ILE A 11 -16.89 -6.96 7.66
N ILE A 12 -16.33 -5.77 7.50
CA ILE A 12 -15.01 -5.57 6.91
C ILE A 12 -13.92 -6.20 7.78
N ASP A 13 -14.01 -6.07 9.11
CA ASP A 13 -13.05 -6.69 10.02
C ASP A 13 -13.17 -8.22 10.01
N ILE A 14 -14.39 -8.77 9.91
CA ILE A 14 -14.64 -10.21 9.75
C ILE A 14 -14.10 -10.72 8.41
N GLN A 15 -14.29 -10.00 7.31
CA GLN A 15 -13.75 -10.40 6.01
C GLN A 15 -12.22 -10.42 6.00
N LYS A 16 -11.56 -9.46 6.65
CA LYS A 16 -10.10 -9.45 6.82
C LYS A 16 -9.61 -10.68 7.59
N ASP A 17 -10.33 -11.07 8.65
CA ASP A 17 -9.99 -12.26 9.44
C ASP A 17 -10.24 -13.55 8.67
N TRP A 18 -11.28 -13.61 7.86
CA TRP A 18 -11.62 -14.79 7.05
C TRP A 18 -10.65 -15.04 5.89
N THR A 19 -10.17 -14.01 5.24
CA THR A 19 -9.15 -14.15 4.16
C THR A 19 -7.81 -14.64 4.70
N ALA A 20 -7.42 -14.22 5.90
CA ALA A 20 -6.21 -14.70 6.56
C ALA A 20 -6.31 -16.17 7.03
N VAL A 21 -7.51 -16.64 7.38
CA VAL A 21 -7.75 -18.03 7.80
C VAL A 21 -7.87 -18.99 6.63
N LYS A 22 -8.35 -18.51 5.45
CA LYS A 22 -8.59 -19.37 4.28
C LYS A 22 -7.34 -19.87 3.55
N ASN A 23 -6.17 -19.25 3.75
CA ASN A 23 -4.98 -19.68 3.01
C ASN A 23 -3.70 -19.71 3.85
N PRO A 24 -3.63 -20.48 4.95
CA PRO A 24 -2.43 -20.60 5.77
C PRO A 24 -1.25 -21.24 4.99
N LEU A 25 -1.54 -22.07 3.98
CA LEU A 25 -0.52 -22.72 3.14
C LEU A 25 0.01 -21.80 2.04
N GLY A 26 -0.79 -20.87 1.52
CA GLY A 26 -0.33 -19.85 0.56
C GLY A 26 0.71 -18.94 1.18
N ASN A 27 0.49 -18.48 2.39
CA ASN A 27 1.47 -17.64 3.11
C ASN A 27 2.79 -18.37 3.39
N LEU A 28 2.77 -19.68 3.58
CA LEU A 28 3.98 -20.49 3.76
C LEU A 28 4.70 -20.71 2.42
N ALA A 29 3.96 -20.96 1.34
CA ALA A 29 4.53 -21.11 -0.01
C ALA A 29 5.18 -19.80 -0.50
N ASP A 30 4.55 -18.66 -0.25
CA ASP A 30 5.08 -17.35 -0.59
C ASP A 30 6.33 -17.00 0.22
N ALA A 31 6.35 -17.35 1.51
CA ALA A 31 7.52 -17.15 2.37
C ALA A 31 8.71 -18.05 1.98
N LEU A 32 8.44 -19.22 1.44
CA LEU A 32 9.48 -20.16 0.96
C LEU A 32 9.95 -19.85 -0.48
N ALA A 33 9.11 -19.17 -1.27
CA ALA A 33 9.42 -18.78 -2.65
C ALA A 33 10.08 -17.39 -2.75
N ALA A 34 10.06 -16.60 -1.67
CA ALA A 34 10.70 -15.30 -1.64
C ALA A 34 12.23 -15.45 -1.74
N GLU A 35 12.83 -14.78 -2.72
CA GLU A 35 14.28 -14.67 -2.85
C GLU A 35 14.86 -14.02 -1.58
N PRO A 36 16.03 -14.49 -1.05
CA PRO A 36 16.64 -13.87 0.10
C PRO A 36 17.00 -12.41 -0.20
N GLY A 37 16.27 -11.47 0.39
CA GLY A 37 16.46 -10.04 0.19
C GLY A 37 15.39 -9.35 -0.65
N SER A 38 14.41 -10.08 -1.22
CA SER A 38 13.23 -9.46 -1.81
C SER A 38 12.29 -8.98 -0.70
N GLU A 39 11.86 -7.72 -0.77
CA GLU A 39 10.76 -7.26 0.09
C GLU A 39 9.50 -8.10 -0.21
N PRO A 40 8.77 -8.56 0.82
CA PRO A 40 7.56 -9.35 0.60
C PRO A 40 6.55 -8.54 -0.21
N GLU A 41 5.92 -9.19 -1.20
CA GLU A 41 4.85 -8.56 -1.97
C GLU A 41 3.76 -8.05 -1.02
N TRP A 42 3.32 -6.82 -1.27
CA TRP A 42 2.33 -6.17 -0.42
C TRP A 42 0.97 -6.89 -0.49
N ASP A 43 0.49 -7.35 0.65
CA ASP A 43 -0.79 -8.03 0.79
C ASP A 43 -1.71 -7.22 1.71
N PRO A 44 -2.81 -6.66 1.19
CA PRO A 44 -3.74 -5.87 1.99
C PRO A 44 -4.37 -6.65 3.15
N SER A 45 -4.41 -7.98 3.11
CA SER A 45 -4.91 -8.81 4.21
C SER A 45 -3.99 -8.81 5.43
N ARG A 46 -2.75 -8.34 5.28
CA ARG A 46 -1.74 -8.29 6.35
C ARG A 46 -1.78 -7.02 7.21
N TYR A 47 -2.75 -6.14 7.05
CA TYR A 47 -2.95 -4.94 7.90
C TYR A 47 -3.20 -5.22 9.40
N LYS A 48 -2.86 -6.39 9.86
CA LYS A 48 -3.02 -6.77 11.27
C LYS A 48 -2.01 -6.13 12.21
N TRP A 49 -0.91 -5.59 11.66
CA TRP A 49 0.20 -5.12 12.46
C TRP A 49 0.10 -3.62 12.72
N ARG A 50 0.33 -3.23 13.99
CA ARG A 50 0.47 -1.82 14.33
C ARG A 50 1.78 -1.29 13.78
N PRO A 51 1.83 -0.01 13.39
CA PRO A 51 3.09 0.61 12.99
C PRO A 51 4.09 0.53 14.14
N ARG A 52 5.33 0.24 13.80
CA ARG A 52 6.44 0.28 14.74
C ARG A 52 6.96 1.72 14.82
N ALA A 53 7.29 2.17 16.03
CA ALA A 53 7.85 3.49 16.26
C ALA A 53 9.31 3.37 16.69
N SER A 54 10.17 4.22 16.10
CA SER A 54 11.58 4.35 16.42
C SER A 54 11.82 5.65 17.22
N THR A 55 12.22 5.53 18.46
CA THR A 55 12.59 6.68 19.29
C THR A 55 13.89 7.32 18.82
N THR A 56 14.76 6.57 18.16
CA THR A 56 16.06 7.06 17.65
C THR A 56 15.94 7.93 16.40
N SER A 57 14.78 7.91 15.73
CA SER A 57 14.50 8.76 14.56
C SER A 57 13.51 9.89 14.89
N CYS A 58 12.72 9.74 15.96
CA CYS A 58 11.67 10.69 16.32
C CYS A 58 12.26 12.02 16.83
N VAL A 59 11.84 13.14 16.23
CA VAL A 59 12.29 14.48 16.61
C VAL A 59 12.01 14.77 18.08
N SER A 60 10.80 14.49 18.56
CA SER A 60 10.43 14.72 19.97
C SER A 60 11.24 13.88 20.96
N CYS A 61 11.57 12.63 20.59
CA CYS A 61 12.42 11.79 21.43
C CYS A 61 13.89 12.24 21.41
N LEU A 62 14.40 12.67 20.26
CA LEU A 62 15.78 13.16 20.12
C LEU A 62 16.02 14.48 20.87
N THR A 63 15.03 15.35 20.90
CA THR A 63 15.08 16.64 21.58
C THR A 63 14.68 16.55 23.08
N SER A 64 14.13 15.39 23.49
CA SER A 64 13.48 15.21 24.79
C SER A 64 12.33 16.21 25.05
N ASP A 65 11.76 16.74 24.01
CA ASP A 65 10.60 17.66 24.01
C ASP A 65 9.42 17.05 23.26
N PRO A 66 8.37 16.59 23.96
CA PRO A 66 7.20 15.98 23.32
C PRO A 66 6.44 16.95 22.41
N SER A 67 6.63 18.25 22.55
CA SER A 67 5.98 19.27 21.71
C SER A 67 6.75 19.60 20.43
N ALA A 68 7.98 19.14 20.28
CA ALA A 68 8.82 19.45 19.12
C ALA A 68 8.23 18.93 17.79
N CYS A 69 7.48 17.82 17.83
CA CYS A 69 6.73 17.29 16.70
C CYS A 69 5.55 16.44 17.19
N ILE A 70 4.33 16.83 16.82
CA ILE A 70 3.08 16.15 17.21
C ILE A 70 2.29 15.57 16.02
N ARG A 71 2.84 15.60 14.79
CA ARG A 71 2.13 15.21 13.56
C ARG A 71 1.45 13.85 13.62
N CYS A 72 2.13 12.84 14.17
CA CYS A 72 1.57 11.49 14.29
C CYS A 72 0.43 11.42 15.32
N VAL A 73 0.45 12.26 16.34
CA VAL A 73 -0.61 12.38 17.36
C VAL A 73 -1.82 13.06 16.75
N ASP A 74 -1.63 14.19 16.07
CA ASP A 74 -2.69 15.00 15.48
C ASP A 74 -3.44 14.25 14.38
N VAL A 75 -2.70 13.50 13.54
CA VAL A 75 -3.32 12.75 12.43
C VAL A 75 -4.06 11.49 12.90
N CYS A 76 -3.83 11.04 14.15
CA CYS A 76 -4.41 9.79 14.62
C CYS A 76 -5.92 9.93 14.88
N PRO A 77 -6.80 9.21 14.14
CA PRO A 77 -8.25 9.39 14.22
C PRO A 77 -8.86 8.97 15.57
N VAL A 78 -8.10 8.23 16.37
CA VAL A 78 -8.59 7.67 17.65
C VAL A 78 -7.66 8.00 18.84
N GLY A 79 -6.69 8.89 18.66
CA GLY A 79 -5.76 9.25 19.74
C GLY A 79 -4.97 8.06 20.28
N ALA A 80 -4.63 7.10 19.43
CA ALA A 80 -3.91 5.89 19.86
C ALA A 80 -2.41 6.08 20.07
N ILE A 81 -1.87 7.24 19.77
CA ILE A 81 -0.44 7.52 19.81
C ILE A 81 -0.14 8.51 20.93
N GLU A 82 0.77 8.14 21.80
CA GLU A 82 1.33 8.99 22.84
C GLU A 82 2.83 9.11 22.63
N VAL A 83 3.32 10.34 22.56
CA VAL A 83 4.75 10.65 22.44
C VAL A 83 5.18 11.38 23.71
N THR A 84 6.13 10.78 24.43
CA THR A 84 6.81 11.43 25.53
C THR A 84 8.23 11.86 25.09
N GLY A 85 8.95 12.60 25.90
CA GLY A 85 10.30 13.06 25.52
C GLY A 85 11.33 11.94 25.25
N ASN A 86 11.01 10.68 25.51
CA ASN A 86 11.92 9.54 25.32
C ASN A 86 11.23 8.25 24.88
N SER A 87 9.91 8.25 24.72
CA SER A 87 9.17 7.05 24.31
C SER A 87 7.99 7.38 23.39
N ILE A 88 7.61 6.39 22.59
CA ILE A 88 6.42 6.42 21.75
C ILE A 88 5.59 5.18 22.08
N HIS A 89 4.35 5.39 22.44
CA HIS A 89 3.39 4.32 22.71
C HIS A 89 2.26 4.32 21.70
N VAL A 90 1.96 3.15 21.16
CA VAL A 90 0.79 2.94 20.27
C VAL A 90 -0.16 1.96 20.95
N SER A 91 -1.31 2.46 21.38
CA SER A 91 -2.31 1.69 22.15
C SER A 91 -3.07 0.66 21.28
N ASP A 92 -3.83 -0.21 21.95
CA ASP A 92 -4.69 -1.21 21.31
C ASP A 92 -5.86 -0.61 20.51
N ALA A 93 -6.19 0.66 20.75
CA ALA A 93 -7.18 1.39 19.98
C ALA A 93 -6.76 1.68 18.53
N CYS A 94 -5.48 1.42 18.19
CA CYS A 94 -4.93 1.69 16.86
C CYS A 94 -5.76 1.05 15.74
N ARG A 95 -6.21 1.85 14.78
CA ARG A 95 -7.01 1.44 13.60
C ARG A 95 -6.17 0.84 12.47
N LYS A 96 -4.85 0.85 12.58
CA LYS A 96 -3.93 0.35 11.55
C LYS A 96 -4.13 1.03 10.18
N CYS A 97 -4.51 2.29 10.19
CA CYS A 97 -4.84 3.07 9.00
C CYS A 97 -3.60 3.62 8.26
N GLY A 98 -2.41 3.59 8.87
CA GLY A 98 -1.17 4.07 8.26
C GLY A 98 -0.96 5.58 8.25
N LEU A 99 -1.90 6.39 8.71
CA LEU A 99 -1.80 7.87 8.66
C LEU A 99 -0.56 8.41 9.37
N CYS A 100 -0.20 7.82 10.52
CA CYS A 100 0.98 8.23 11.29
C CYS A 100 2.30 7.92 10.56
N VAL A 101 2.32 6.91 9.69
CA VAL A 101 3.47 6.58 8.84
C VAL A 101 3.63 7.66 7.78
N ALA A 102 2.55 8.00 7.06
CA ALA A 102 2.56 9.05 6.03
C ALA A 102 2.85 10.45 6.59
N ALA A 103 2.34 10.76 7.78
CA ALA A 103 2.52 12.07 8.39
C ALA A 103 3.90 12.28 9.03
N CYS A 104 4.69 11.23 9.22
CA CYS A 104 5.98 11.32 9.90
C CYS A 104 7.08 11.83 8.96
N PRO A 105 7.63 13.04 9.17
CA PRO A 105 8.59 13.63 8.24
C PRO A 105 9.99 13.01 8.29
N VAL A 106 10.24 12.12 9.28
CA VAL A 106 11.54 11.48 9.52
C VAL A 106 11.44 9.96 9.58
N GLU A 107 10.34 9.39 9.06
CA GLU A 107 10.09 7.94 9.01
C GLU A 107 10.30 7.24 10.37
N ALA A 108 10.03 7.95 11.48
CA ALA A 108 10.09 7.34 12.81
C ALA A 108 9.02 6.26 13.02
N PHE A 109 7.93 6.32 12.23
CA PHE A 109 6.95 5.26 12.14
C PHE A 109 7.19 4.45 10.87
N SER A 110 7.27 3.14 11.01
CA SER A 110 7.37 2.21 9.90
C SER A 110 6.29 1.15 9.99
N ASP A 111 5.73 0.79 8.86
CA ASP A 111 4.93 -0.41 8.70
C ASP A 111 5.71 -1.39 7.84
N MET A 112 5.86 -2.63 8.30
CA MET A 112 6.59 -3.67 7.58
C MET A 112 5.90 -4.07 6.26
N HIS A 113 4.64 -3.66 6.06
CA HIS A 113 3.82 -4.06 4.92
C HIS A 113 3.44 -2.92 3.98
N HIS A 114 3.83 -1.66 4.32
CA HIS A 114 3.46 -0.45 3.57
C HIS A 114 4.57 0.57 3.61
N SER A 115 5.76 0.20 3.15
CA SER A 115 6.78 1.23 2.93
C SER A 115 6.34 2.15 1.77
N ALA A 116 6.81 3.38 1.78
CA ALA A 116 6.60 4.34 0.69
C ALA A 116 7.00 3.72 -0.67
N HIS A 117 8.09 2.96 -0.69
CA HIS A 117 8.59 2.25 -1.86
C HIS A 117 7.61 1.19 -2.37
N GLN A 118 7.08 0.33 -1.48
CA GLN A 118 6.10 -0.70 -1.86
C GLN A 118 4.80 -0.09 -2.40
N MET A 119 4.30 0.99 -1.78
CA MET A 119 3.13 1.71 -2.28
C MET A 119 3.39 2.29 -3.68
N TYR A 120 4.56 2.92 -3.87
CA TYR A 120 4.96 3.42 -5.18
C TYR A 120 5.01 2.32 -6.24
N GLU A 121 5.68 1.21 -5.95
CA GLU A 121 5.81 0.09 -6.91
C GLU A 121 4.47 -0.49 -7.33
N GLN A 122 3.54 -0.64 -6.40
CA GLN A 122 2.22 -1.17 -6.71
C GLN A 122 1.41 -0.23 -7.57
N ILE A 123 1.39 1.06 -7.24
CA ILE A 123 0.71 2.07 -8.04
C ILE A 123 1.36 2.16 -9.42
N ALA A 124 2.69 2.18 -9.50
CA ALA A 124 3.44 2.23 -10.75
C ALA A 124 3.22 0.97 -11.61
N LYS A 125 3.17 -0.22 -11.01
CA LYS A 125 2.86 -1.49 -11.70
C LYS A 125 1.44 -1.46 -12.30
N ALA A 126 0.46 -1.02 -11.54
CA ALA A 126 -0.91 -0.86 -12.01
C ALA A 126 -0.99 0.15 -13.17
N ALA A 127 -0.41 1.34 -12.98
CA ALA A 127 -0.40 2.40 -13.98
C ALA A 127 0.37 2.03 -15.26
N GLY A 128 1.45 1.26 -15.14
CA GLY A 128 2.23 0.78 -16.29
C GLY A 128 1.60 -0.38 -17.05
N SER A 129 0.59 -1.04 -16.48
CA SER A 129 -0.07 -2.20 -17.07
C SER A 129 -1.46 -1.92 -17.61
N TYR A 130 -2.14 -0.91 -17.10
CA TYR A 130 -3.53 -0.58 -17.41
C TYR A 130 -3.67 0.84 -17.97
N ARG A 131 -4.77 1.10 -18.68
CA ARG A 131 -5.11 2.44 -19.17
C ARG A 131 -5.31 3.42 -18.04
N HIS A 132 -5.92 2.96 -16.95
CA HIS A 132 -6.12 3.70 -15.72
C HIS A 132 -5.76 2.82 -14.53
N ALA A 133 -5.13 3.42 -13.52
CA ALA A 133 -4.89 2.81 -12.23
C ALA A 133 -5.60 3.61 -11.15
N TYR A 134 -6.14 2.92 -10.17
CA TYR A 134 -6.95 3.52 -9.12
C TYR A 134 -6.34 3.23 -7.75
N VAL A 135 -6.16 4.30 -6.97
CA VAL A 135 -5.82 4.18 -5.55
C VAL A 135 -7.11 4.31 -4.76
N THR A 136 -7.40 3.33 -3.93
CA THR A 136 -8.65 3.29 -3.17
C THR A 136 -8.42 2.73 -1.77
N CYS A 137 -9.45 2.69 -0.94
CA CYS A 137 -9.38 2.11 0.40
C CYS A 137 -10.39 0.99 0.62
N THR A 138 -10.15 0.18 1.65
CA THR A 138 -11.00 -0.96 1.99
C THR A 138 -12.46 -0.57 2.23
N ARG A 139 -12.70 0.65 2.73
CA ARG A 139 -14.05 1.15 2.96
C ARG A 139 -14.76 1.56 1.67
N ALA A 140 -14.02 2.16 0.74
CA ALA A 140 -14.58 2.65 -0.52
C ALA A 140 -14.93 1.50 -1.48
N LEU A 141 -14.07 0.48 -1.55
CA LEU A 141 -14.21 -0.56 -2.56
C LEU A 141 -15.35 -1.55 -2.26
N GLY A 142 -15.47 -2.00 -1.01
CA GLY A 142 -16.55 -2.93 -0.57
C GLY A 142 -16.53 -4.32 -1.23
N ARG A 143 -15.58 -4.59 -2.12
CA ARG A 143 -15.35 -5.85 -2.85
C ARG A 143 -13.85 -6.16 -2.97
N LEU A 144 -13.52 -7.30 -3.55
CA LEU A 144 -12.11 -7.59 -3.89
C LEU A 144 -11.62 -6.63 -4.99
N PRO A 145 -10.36 -6.13 -4.88
CA PRO A 145 -9.80 -5.23 -5.88
C PRO A 145 -9.52 -5.97 -7.19
N GLU A 146 -9.69 -5.25 -8.30
CA GLU A 146 -9.16 -5.63 -9.59
C GLU A 146 -7.66 -5.35 -9.66
N GLU A 147 -6.95 -5.92 -10.65
CA GLU A 147 -5.49 -5.81 -10.77
C GLU A 147 -4.97 -4.37 -10.94
N ASN A 148 -5.82 -3.43 -11.37
CA ASN A 148 -5.48 -2.01 -11.49
C ASN A 148 -6.02 -1.13 -10.35
N GLU A 149 -6.55 -1.74 -9.31
CA GLU A 149 -7.03 -1.08 -8.10
C GLU A 149 -6.08 -1.36 -6.94
N VAL A 150 -5.34 -0.34 -6.53
CA VAL A 150 -4.43 -0.44 -5.40
C VAL A 150 -5.20 -0.18 -4.12
N LEU A 151 -5.45 -1.26 -3.38
CA LEU A 151 -6.25 -1.23 -2.16
C LEU A 151 -5.39 -0.88 -0.95
N LEU A 152 -5.74 0.19 -0.27
CA LEU A 152 -5.06 0.70 0.93
C LEU A 152 -5.99 0.64 2.16
N PRO A 153 -5.46 0.68 3.39
CA PRO A 153 -6.29 0.85 4.59
C PRO A 153 -7.04 2.18 4.58
N CYS A 154 -6.35 3.22 4.13
CA CYS A 154 -6.87 4.57 3.93
C CYS A 154 -6.01 5.23 2.84
N VAL A 155 -6.61 6.00 1.93
CA VAL A 155 -5.85 6.75 0.92
C VAL A 155 -4.87 7.75 1.57
N GLY A 156 -5.21 8.27 2.75
CA GLY A 156 -4.33 9.15 3.53
C GLY A 156 -3.04 8.50 4.05
N CYS A 157 -2.86 7.18 3.92
CA CYS A 157 -1.61 6.54 4.28
C CYS A 157 -0.51 6.70 3.21
N VAL A 158 -0.83 7.23 2.05
CA VAL A 158 0.15 7.49 0.98
C VAL A 158 0.81 8.85 1.24
N PRO A 159 2.13 8.87 1.49
CA PRO A 159 2.83 10.12 1.76
C PRO A 159 2.96 11.01 0.51
N THR A 160 3.18 12.29 0.73
CA THR A 160 3.29 13.32 -0.33
C THR A 160 4.34 12.98 -1.38
N GLU A 161 5.49 12.47 -0.97
CA GLU A 161 6.60 12.11 -1.87
C GLU A 161 6.24 10.95 -2.81
N VAL A 162 5.40 10.02 -2.36
CA VAL A 162 4.88 8.95 -3.21
C VAL A 162 3.90 9.53 -4.23
N TRP A 163 2.96 10.37 -3.82
CA TRP A 163 2.06 11.07 -4.73
C TRP A 163 2.82 11.91 -5.75
N PHE A 164 3.82 12.67 -5.30
CA PHE A 164 4.66 13.47 -6.19
C PHE A 164 5.36 12.61 -7.24
N SER A 165 5.98 11.51 -6.82
CA SER A 165 6.68 10.59 -7.71
C SER A 165 5.73 9.93 -8.73
N ILE A 166 4.54 9.54 -8.28
CA ILE A 166 3.50 8.97 -9.15
C ILE A 166 3.02 10.00 -10.16
N LEU A 167 2.72 11.23 -9.75
CA LEU A 167 2.26 12.28 -10.66
C LEU A 167 3.33 12.65 -11.70
N CYS A 168 4.60 12.62 -11.35
CA CYS A 168 5.69 12.85 -12.30
C CYS A 168 5.81 11.72 -13.33
N GLY A 169 5.58 10.46 -12.95
CA GLY A 169 5.77 9.28 -13.78
C GLY A 169 4.53 8.81 -14.55
N PHE A 170 3.34 8.98 -13.98
CA PHE A 170 2.11 8.33 -14.46
C PHE A 170 0.92 9.28 -14.49
N PRO A 171 0.50 9.74 -15.71
CA PRO A 171 -0.65 10.64 -15.84
C PRO A 171 -2.01 9.94 -15.72
N ASN A 172 -2.02 8.61 -15.63
CA ASN A 172 -3.22 7.76 -15.67
C ASN A 172 -3.61 7.20 -14.29
N VAL A 173 -3.13 7.81 -13.21
CA VAL A 173 -3.49 7.43 -11.83
C VAL A 173 -4.61 8.33 -11.32
N SER A 174 -5.62 7.72 -10.74
CA SER A 174 -6.77 8.40 -10.12
C SER A 174 -7.04 7.82 -8.73
N VAL A 175 -7.71 8.59 -7.89
CA VAL A 175 -8.25 8.12 -6.63
C VAL A 175 -9.70 7.72 -6.85
N TYR A 176 -10.06 6.50 -6.45
CA TYR A 176 -11.45 6.04 -6.43
C TYR A 176 -12.00 6.13 -5.00
N LEU A 177 -12.90 7.07 -4.77
CA LEU A 177 -13.61 7.26 -3.50
C LEU A 177 -15.07 7.64 -3.78
N PRO A 178 -16.04 6.77 -3.49
CA PRO A 178 -17.46 7.11 -3.59
C PRO A 178 -17.82 8.32 -2.74
N MET A 179 -18.76 9.14 -3.23
CA MET A 179 -19.22 10.33 -2.55
C MET A 179 -19.68 10.04 -1.12
N GLY A 180 -19.17 10.82 -0.15
CA GLY A 180 -19.56 10.72 1.24
C GLY A 180 -19.04 9.48 1.99
N VAL A 181 -18.14 8.70 1.39
CA VAL A 181 -17.57 7.51 2.04
C VAL A 181 -16.72 7.89 3.25
N CYS A 182 -16.02 9.02 3.18
CA CYS A 182 -15.19 9.53 4.28
C CYS A 182 -16.01 10.12 5.42
N ASP A 183 -17.17 10.71 5.17
CA ASP A 183 -18.06 11.29 6.20
C ASP A 183 -18.51 10.28 7.27
N ARG A 184 -18.61 9.00 6.87
CA ARG A 184 -19.03 7.89 7.74
C ARG A 184 -17.87 6.97 8.11
N CYS A 185 -16.64 7.39 7.78
CA CYS A 185 -15.47 6.56 8.05
C CYS A 185 -14.99 6.74 9.49
N ARG A 186 -14.59 5.64 10.10
CA ARG A 186 -13.97 5.67 11.43
C ARG A 186 -12.55 6.28 11.43
N THR A 187 -11.96 6.47 10.25
CA THR A 187 -10.69 7.17 10.04
C THR A 187 -10.98 8.62 9.66
N VAL A 188 -11.56 9.36 10.60
CA VAL A 188 -12.11 10.71 10.38
C VAL A 188 -11.08 11.73 9.88
N THR A 189 -9.81 11.58 10.24
CA THR A 189 -8.71 12.47 9.80
C THR A 189 -8.13 12.06 8.43
N GLY A 190 -8.65 10.98 7.84
CA GLY A 190 -8.10 10.42 6.60
C GLY A 190 -8.33 11.32 5.40
N GLU A 191 -9.46 12.00 5.32
CA GLU A 191 -9.81 12.92 4.24
C GLU A 191 -8.87 14.13 4.21
N ASP A 192 -8.68 14.78 5.34
CA ASP A 192 -7.76 15.91 5.45
C ASP A 192 -6.32 15.47 5.11
N ALA A 193 -5.90 14.29 5.59
CA ALA A 193 -4.57 13.77 5.35
C ALA A 193 -4.30 13.52 3.85
N TYR A 194 -5.21 12.87 3.11
CA TYR A 194 -4.98 12.67 1.67
C TYR A 194 -5.15 13.97 0.89
N GLY A 195 -6.05 14.84 1.29
CA GLY A 195 -6.25 16.15 0.67
C GLY A 195 -5.00 17.02 0.77
N GLU A 196 -4.35 17.06 1.94
CA GLU A 196 -3.09 17.76 2.15
C GLU A 196 -1.96 17.13 1.33
N ALA A 197 -1.80 15.81 1.40
CA ALA A 197 -0.72 15.10 0.72
C ALA A 197 -0.81 15.20 -0.81
N ILE A 198 -2.01 15.02 -1.38
CA ILE A 198 -2.26 15.14 -2.81
C ILE A 198 -2.09 16.60 -3.24
N GLY A 199 -2.74 17.54 -2.54
CA GLY A 199 -2.68 18.96 -2.90
C GLY A 199 -1.26 19.50 -2.93
N LEU A 200 -0.40 19.11 -1.98
CA LEU A 200 1.01 19.48 -1.99
C LEU A 200 1.76 18.81 -3.16
N ALA A 201 1.51 17.54 -3.44
CA ALA A 201 2.12 16.84 -4.57
C ALA A 201 1.71 17.44 -5.92
N GLU A 202 0.43 17.83 -6.08
CA GLU A 202 -0.07 18.54 -7.27
C GLU A 202 0.60 19.90 -7.46
N GLN A 203 0.73 20.64 -6.37
CA GLN A 203 1.41 21.95 -6.41
C GLN A 203 2.87 21.82 -6.85
N LEU A 204 3.57 20.80 -6.34
CA LEU A 204 4.99 20.58 -6.64
C LEU A 204 5.21 20.00 -8.05
N SER A 205 4.33 19.12 -8.51
CA SER A 205 4.46 18.45 -9.81
C SER A 205 3.87 19.25 -10.98
N GLY A 206 2.96 20.18 -10.69
CA GLY A 206 2.15 20.88 -11.70
C GLY A 206 1.12 19.98 -12.39
N ARG A 207 0.79 18.80 -11.82
CA ARG A 207 -0.14 17.81 -12.38
C ARG A 207 -1.18 17.44 -11.35
N GLY A 208 -2.42 17.22 -11.81
CA GLY A 208 -3.54 16.83 -10.94
C GLY A 208 -3.78 15.33 -10.89
N VAL A 209 -4.30 14.84 -9.77
CA VAL A 209 -4.83 13.49 -9.58
C VAL A 209 -6.30 13.47 -10.02
N GLY A 210 -6.68 12.49 -10.85
CA GLY A 210 -8.10 12.26 -11.16
C GLY A 210 -8.86 11.75 -9.93
N LEU A 211 -10.12 12.20 -9.78
CA LEU A 211 -11.05 11.67 -8.78
C LEU A 211 -12.18 10.94 -9.48
N VAL A 212 -12.45 9.70 -9.06
CA VAL A 212 -13.55 8.87 -9.56
C VAL A 212 -14.48 8.56 -8.40
N ALA A 213 -15.76 8.88 -8.57
CA ALA A 213 -16.76 8.72 -7.51
C ALA A 213 -17.72 7.55 -7.75
N TYR A 214 -17.83 7.07 -8.98
CA TYR A 214 -18.77 6.02 -9.35
C TYR A 214 -18.03 4.79 -9.87
N GLU A 215 -18.45 3.61 -9.43
CA GLU A 215 -17.86 2.33 -9.87
C GLU A 215 -18.02 2.11 -11.38
N SER A 216 -19.08 2.65 -11.98
CA SER A 216 -19.33 2.57 -13.43
C SER A 216 -18.33 3.35 -14.29
N GLU A 217 -17.53 4.23 -13.68
CA GLU A 217 -16.49 5.01 -14.37
C GLU A 217 -15.11 4.32 -14.35
N LEU A 218 -15.00 3.20 -13.64
CA LEU A 218 -13.75 2.46 -13.55
C LEU A 218 -13.48 1.73 -14.88
N ASP A 219 -12.28 1.93 -15.42
CA ASP A 219 -11.79 1.24 -16.63
C ASP A 219 -10.70 0.24 -16.26
N HIS A 220 -10.97 -1.05 -16.49
CA HIS A 220 -10.06 -2.15 -16.18
C HIS A 220 -9.31 -2.68 -17.40
N GLN A 221 -9.24 -1.89 -18.49
CA GLN A 221 -8.58 -2.31 -19.73
C GLN A 221 -7.05 -2.27 -19.61
N LYS A 222 -6.41 -3.40 -19.90
CA LYS A 222 -4.95 -3.49 -19.98
C LYS A 222 -4.40 -2.70 -21.17
N LEU A 223 -3.21 -2.18 -21.01
CA LEU A 223 -2.44 -1.60 -22.12
C LEU A 223 -2.02 -2.70 -23.09
N ARG A 224 -2.19 -2.49 -24.40
CA ARG A 224 -1.76 -3.44 -25.46
C ARG A 224 -0.27 -3.83 -25.35
N SER A 225 0.57 -2.94 -24.85
CA SER A 225 1.98 -3.21 -24.61
C SER A 225 2.22 -4.14 -23.41
N ALA A 226 1.36 -4.09 -22.41
CA ALA A 226 1.38 -4.97 -21.25
C ALA A 226 0.89 -6.38 -21.63
N GLU A 227 -0.19 -6.47 -22.40
CA GLU A 227 -0.72 -7.74 -22.94
C GLU A 227 0.33 -8.49 -23.77
N ARG A 228 1.06 -7.78 -24.65
CA ARG A 228 2.15 -8.38 -25.43
C ARG A 228 3.29 -8.88 -24.55
N ARG A 229 3.70 -8.13 -23.52
CA ARG A 229 4.76 -8.54 -22.60
C ARG A 229 4.36 -9.75 -21.79
N GLU A 230 3.13 -9.79 -21.30
CA GLU A 230 2.58 -10.92 -20.58
C GLU A 230 2.51 -12.18 -21.47
N PHE A 231 2.04 -12.05 -22.70
CA PHE A 231 2.00 -13.14 -23.68
C PHE A 231 3.40 -13.71 -23.97
N VAL A 232 4.39 -12.85 -24.25
CA VAL A 232 5.77 -13.28 -24.49
C VAL A 232 6.38 -13.94 -23.25
N SER A 233 6.15 -13.39 -22.07
CA SER A 233 6.63 -13.95 -20.80
C SER A 233 5.99 -15.31 -20.50
N ASN A 234 4.72 -15.50 -20.82
CA ASN A 234 4.03 -16.78 -20.64
C ASN A 234 4.53 -17.85 -21.61
N ILE A 235 4.79 -17.49 -22.87
CA ILE A 235 5.46 -18.39 -23.83
C ILE A 235 6.85 -18.79 -23.37
N ALA A 236 7.65 -17.82 -22.89
CA ALA A 236 8.99 -18.09 -22.40
C ALA A 236 8.96 -19.02 -21.18
N ARG A 237 8.05 -18.83 -20.23
CA ARG A 237 7.86 -19.72 -19.08
C ARG A 237 7.40 -21.12 -19.49
N ALA A 238 6.44 -21.22 -20.41
CA ALA A 238 5.96 -22.50 -20.92
C ALA A 238 7.09 -23.25 -21.67
N GLY A 239 7.88 -22.53 -22.48
CA GLY A 239 9.05 -23.10 -23.16
C GLY A 239 10.13 -23.59 -22.20
N ALA A 240 10.42 -22.82 -21.15
CA ALA A 240 11.38 -23.21 -20.12
C ALA A 240 10.92 -24.45 -19.33
N SER A 241 9.63 -24.53 -19.00
CA SER A 241 9.03 -25.70 -18.33
C SER A 241 9.10 -26.95 -19.22
N ALA A 242 8.77 -26.81 -20.51
CA ALA A 242 8.86 -27.92 -21.48
C ALA A 242 10.31 -28.40 -21.67
N ALA A 243 11.29 -27.47 -21.73
CA ALA A 243 12.70 -27.80 -21.84
C ALA A 243 13.25 -28.50 -20.58
N SER A 244 12.80 -28.10 -19.38
CA SER A 244 13.19 -28.73 -18.11
C SER A 244 12.64 -30.16 -17.97
N MET A 245 11.42 -30.38 -18.48
CA MET A 245 10.81 -31.72 -18.51
C MET A 245 11.47 -32.64 -19.56
N ALA A 246 11.97 -32.07 -20.66
CA ALA A 246 12.62 -32.82 -21.72
C ALA A 246 14.11 -33.17 -21.42
N ASN A 247 14.77 -32.42 -20.51
CA ASN A 247 16.17 -32.68 -20.21
C ASN A 247 16.50 -32.34 -18.73
N PRO A 248 16.40 -33.32 -17.83
CA PRO A 248 16.65 -33.12 -16.39
C PRO A 248 18.06 -32.63 -16.05
N LEU A 249 19.03 -32.78 -16.99
CA LEU A 249 20.40 -32.27 -16.80
C LEU A 249 20.51 -30.76 -16.95
N LEU A 250 19.53 -30.09 -17.59
CA LEU A 250 19.48 -28.64 -17.73
C LEU A 250 18.76 -27.95 -16.56
N ALA A 251 18.05 -28.68 -15.71
CA ALA A 251 17.34 -28.14 -14.57
C ALA A 251 18.26 -27.48 -13.50
N GLY A 252 19.56 -27.79 -13.53
CA GLY A 252 20.57 -27.20 -12.64
C GLY A 252 21.43 -26.10 -13.29
N ALA A 253 21.24 -25.80 -14.57
CA ALA A 253 22.03 -24.77 -15.24
C ALA A 253 21.46 -23.37 -14.96
N LYS A 254 22.22 -22.55 -14.25
CA LYS A 254 21.90 -21.11 -14.09
C LYS A 254 21.70 -20.48 -15.47
N SER A 255 20.63 -19.67 -15.63
CA SER A 255 20.39 -18.95 -16.87
C SER A 255 21.59 -18.04 -17.21
N ILE A 256 21.82 -17.79 -18.49
CA ILE A 256 22.91 -16.89 -18.95
C ILE A 256 22.76 -15.50 -18.29
N THR A 257 21.54 -15.05 -18.06
CA THR A 257 21.22 -13.77 -17.40
C THR A 257 21.68 -13.75 -15.93
N GLN A 258 21.55 -14.86 -15.20
CA GLN A 258 22.05 -14.96 -13.81
C GLN A 258 23.58 -14.95 -13.74
N ARG A 259 24.27 -15.51 -14.74
CA ARG A 259 25.75 -15.50 -14.81
C ARG A 259 26.32 -14.13 -15.15
N LEU A 260 25.56 -13.29 -15.90
CA LEU A 260 25.98 -11.93 -16.25
C LEU A 260 25.75 -10.93 -15.11
N GLN A 261 24.93 -11.25 -14.11
CA GLN A 261 24.73 -10.42 -12.92
C GLN A 261 25.71 -10.69 -11.79
N GLU A 262 26.47 -11.79 -11.85
CA GLU A 262 27.48 -12.16 -10.83
C GLU A 262 28.90 -11.64 -11.19
N HIS A 263 29.08 -10.90 -12.29
CA HIS A 263 30.29 -10.18 -12.72
C HIS A 263 30.05 -8.66 -12.80
#